data_f61ba8fd5cad9714c97841cfecb59afa
#
_entry.id   f61ba8fd5cad9714c97841cfecb59afa
#
_cell.length_a   1.000
_cell.length_b   1.000
_cell.length_c   1.000
_cell.angle_alpha   90.00
_cell.angle_beta   90.00
_cell.angle_gamma   90.00
#
_symmetry.space_group_name_H-M   'P 1'
#
loop_
_entity.id
_entity.type
_entity.pdbx_description
1 polymer ?
#
loop_
_entity_poly.entity_id
_entity_poly.type
_entity_poly.pdbx_seq_one_letter_code
_entity_poly.pdbx_strand_id
1 'polypeptide(L)'
;PTVRSRCETLALAPVTEAEARAVLSARFPDRPAEEIADAARRCEGLIGRGITLLEGSGGRTREVQEAAGQLVKLLLDGPERAALEFCVGLEKWERDDLCALLEEGVEVLRAGMGRYRDTRRAMALVGRLEEIRRSLDFHVGAGHVAGWLCAGSF
;
A
#
# COMPACT_ATOMS: atom_id res chain seq x y z
N PRO A 1 23.63 18.24 -4.83
CA PRO A 1 24.23 19.18 -3.85
C PRO A 1 23.99 20.65 -4.27
N THR A 2 24.13 20.98 -5.55
CA THR A 2 24.12 22.35 -6.08
C THR A 2 22.76 23.06 -6.04
N VAL A 3 21.64 22.37 -6.10
CA VAL A 3 20.30 22.99 -6.01
C VAL A 3 19.95 23.24 -4.55
N ARG A 4 20.18 22.28 -3.67
CA ARG A 4 19.83 22.36 -2.26
C ARG A 4 20.57 23.47 -1.51
N SER A 5 21.80 23.79 -1.92
CA SER A 5 22.58 24.89 -1.33
C SER A 5 22.10 26.30 -1.71
N ARG A 6 21.19 26.41 -2.67
CA ARG A 6 20.65 27.67 -3.20
C ARG A 6 19.14 27.83 -2.93
N CYS A 7 18.54 26.90 -2.19
CA CYS A 7 17.12 26.88 -1.85
C CYS A 7 16.95 26.94 -0.34
N GLU A 8 15.96 27.67 0.12
CA GLU A 8 15.49 27.59 1.49
C GLU A 8 14.63 26.32 1.64
N THR A 9 14.91 25.55 2.68
CA THR A 9 14.17 24.30 2.96
C THR A 9 13.05 24.60 3.94
N LEU A 10 11.80 24.52 3.48
CA LEU A 10 10.61 24.57 4.32
C LEU A 10 10.19 23.13 4.66
N ALA A 11 10.28 22.77 5.93
CA ALA A 11 9.79 21.50 6.43
C ALA A 11 8.29 21.64 6.78
N LEU A 12 7.45 20.87 6.08
CA LEU A 12 6.03 20.78 6.39
C LEU A 12 5.80 19.60 7.34
N ALA A 13 5.12 19.86 8.45
CA ALA A 13 4.68 18.82 9.37
C ALA A 13 3.42 18.11 8.81
N PRO A 14 3.22 16.80 9.07
CA PRO A 14 1.96 16.13 8.81
C PRO A 14 0.83 16.83 9.57
N VAL A 15 -0.36 16.94 8.93
CA VAL A 15 -1.55 17.47 9.59
C VAL A 15 -2.18 16.44 10.51
N THR A 16 -2.99 16.90 11.46
CA THR A 16 -3.75 15.99 12.33
C THR A 16 -4.85 15.26 11.56
N GLU A 17 -5.34 14.12 12.08
CA GLU A 17 -6.47 13.40 11.47
C GLU A 17 -7.72 14.27 11.35
N ALA A 18 -7.98 15.13 12.34
CA ALA A 18 -9.12 16.04 12.34
C ALA A 18 -9.03 17.07 11.20
N GLU A 19 -7.85 17.66 10.99
CA GLU A 19 -7.60 18.59 9.88
C GLU A 19 -7.68 17.87 8.52
N ALA A 20 -7.09 16.68 8.40
CA ALA A 20 -7.18 15.87 7.20
C ALA A 20 -8.64 15.54 6.87
N ARG A 21 -9.44 15.13 7.86
CA ARG A 21 -10.88 14.87 7.70
C ARG A 21 -11.63 16.11 7.22
N ALA A 22 -11.37 17.28 7.82
CA ALA A 22 -12.04 18.52 7.43
C ALA A 22 -11.74 18.88 5.97
N VAL A 23 -10.49 18.79 5.53
CA VAL A 23 -10.08 19.07 4.15
C VAL A 23 -10.68 18.06 3.18
N LEU A 24 -10.64 16.75 3.50
CA LEU A 24 -11.18 15.70 2.64
C LEU A 24 -12.70 15.79 2.53
N SER A 25 -13.42 16.11 3.61
CA SER A 25 -14.89 16.33 3.58
C SER A 25 -15.26 17.52 2.69
N ALA A 26 -14.50 18.60 2.76
CA ALA A 26 -14.75 19.78 1.91
C ALA A 26 -14.51 19.49 0.42
N ARG A 27 -13.52 18.63 0.11
CA ARG A 27 -13.17 18.29 -1.28
C ARG A 27 -14.06 17.21 -1.87
N PHE A 28 -14.57 16.29 -1.06
CA PHE A 28 -15.40 15.16 -1.48
C PHE A 28 -16.75 15.15 -0.73
N PRO A 29 -17.62 16.15 -0.94
CA PRO A 29 -18.88 16.28 -0.20
C PRO A 29 -19.85 15.13 -0.46
N ASP A 30 -19.72 14.45 -1.61
CA ASP A 30 -20.60 13.36 -2.03
C ASP A 30 -20.16 11.98 -1.52
N ARG A 31 -19.01 11.91 -0.84
CA ARG A 31 -18.50 10.63 -0.28
C ARG A 31 -19.07 10.36 1.10
N PRO A 32 -19.31 9.07 1.43
CA PRO A 32 -19.73 8.67 2.78
C PRO A 32 -18.75 9.14 3.86
N ALA A 33 -19.26 9.61 4.98
CA ALA A 33 -18.43 10.10 6.09
C ALA A 33 -17.45 9.03 6.62
N GLU A 34 -17.82 7.75 6.52
CA GLU A 34 -16.98 6.62 6.91
C GLU A 34 -15.75 6.46 5.99
N GLU A 35 -15.92 6.61 4.68
CA GLU A 35 -14.82 6.56 3.71
C GLU A 35 -13.85 7.72 3.93
N ILE A 36 -14.38 8.93 4.18
CA ILE A 36 -13.58 10.11 4.49
C ILE A 36 -12.78 9.90 5.79
N ALA A 37 -13.43 9.35 6.83
CA ALA A 37 -12.78 9.08 8.11
C ALA A 37 -11.69 8.01 7.96
N ASP A 38 -11.91 6.98 7.15
CA ASP A 38 -10.90 5.95 6.87
C ASP A 38 -9.70 6.53 6.09
N ALA A 39 -9.97 7.31 5.03
CA ALA A 39 -8.93 7.98 4.27
C ALA A 39 -8.12 8.97 5.14
N ALA A 40 -8.77 9.69 6.06
CA ALA A 40 -8.11 10.61 6.98
C ALA A 40 -7.17 9.90 7.96
N ARG A 41 -7.52 8.72 8.44
CA ARG A 41 -6.64 7.87 9.27
C ARG A 41 -5.46 7.34 8.46
N ARG A 42 -5.73 6.79 7.28
CA ARG A 42 -4.73 6.12 6.42
C ARG A 42 -3.77 7.09 5.74
N CYS A 43 -4.11 8.37 5.63
CA CYS A 43 -3.23 9.35 5.02
C CYS A 43 -2.05 9.76 5.91
N GLU A 44 -2.05 9.40 7.18
CA GLU A 44 -0.96 9.69 8.14
C GLU A 44 -0.54 11.18 8.13
N GLY A 45 -1.52 12.08 7.97
CA GLY A 45 -1.30 13.52 7.90
C GLY A 45 -0.81 14.05 6.54
N LEU A 46 -0.73 13.19 5.51
CA LEU A 46 -0.40 13.57 4.14
C LEU A 46 -1.67 13.69 3.31
N ILE A 47 -2.26 14.89 3.24
CA ILE A 47 -3.56 15.14 2.59
C ILE A 47 -3.59 14.62 1.14
N GLY A 48 -2.49 14.78 0.38
CA GLY A 48 -2.38 14.25 -0.98
C GLY A 48 -2.64 12.75 -1.07
N ARG A 49 -2.12 11.95 -0.11
CA ARG A 49 -2.39 10.52 0.00
C ARG A 49 -3.88 10.25 0.28
N GLY A 50 -4.51 11.04 1.15
CA GLY A 50 -5.95 10.95 1.42
C GLY A 50 -6.81 11.23 0.19
N ILE A 51 -6.41 12.22 -0.63
CA ILE A 51 -7.07 12.54 -1.90
C ILE A 51 -6.96 11.35 -2.86
N THR A 52 -5.76 10.80 -3.05
CA THR A 52 -5.54 9.63 -3.92
C THR A 52 -6.37 8.43 -3.48
N LEU A 53 -6.46 8.17 -2.18
CA LEU A 53 -7.31 7.10 -1.62
C LEU A 53 -8.79 7.29 -1.99
N LEU A 54 -9.31 8.53 -1.94
CA LEU A 54 -10.70 8.82 -2.25
C LEU A 54 -10.97 8.92 -3.77
N GLU A 55 -10.03 9.41 -4.56
CA GLU A 55 -10.13 9.45 -6.02
C GLU A 55 -10.06 8.04 -6.62
N GLY A 56 -9.25 7.14 -6.04
CA GLY A 56 -9.12 5.74 -6.43
C GLY A 56 -10.25 4.81 -5.97
N SER A 57 -11.12 5.26 -5.07
CA SER A 57 -12.14 4.42 -4.39
C SER A 57 -13.42 4.13 -5.20
N GLY A 58 -13.28 3.99 -6.52
CA GLY A 58 -14.31 3.34 -7.36
C GLY A 58 -14.00 1.89 -7.61
N GLY A 59 -14.42 0.92 -7.98
CA GLY A 59 -14.16 -0.49 -8.27
C GLY A 59 -12.70 -0.96 -8.16
N ARG A 60 -11.75 -0.15 -8.60
CA ARG A 60 -10.31 -0.48 -8.61
C ARG A 60 -9.73 -0.67 -7.20
N THR A 61 -10.17 0.13 -6.22
CA THR A 61 -9.72 0.01 -4.83
C THR A 61 -10.18 -1.31 -4.21
N ARG A 62 -11.40 -1.74 -4.52
CA ARG A 62 -11.92 -3.01 -4.01
C ARG A 62 -11.17 -4.20 -4.58
N GLU A 63 -10.88 -4.19 -5.87
CA GLU A 63 -10.07 -5.22 -6.54
C GLU A 63 -8.67 -5.32 -5.94
N VAL A 64 -8.02 -4.19 -5.69
CA VAL A 64 -6.70 -4.13 -5.04
C VAL A 64 -6.77 -4.65 -3.60
N GLN A 65 -7.80 -4.31 -2.84
CA GLN A 65 -7.97 -4.80 -1.47
C GLN A 65 -8.19 -6.32 -1.41
N GLU A 66 -9.04 -6.85 -2.29
CA GLU A 66 -9.28 -8.29 -2.41
C GLU A 66 -8.00 -9.02 -2.81
N ALA A 67 -7.27 -8.47 -3.79
CA ALA A 67 -5.98 -9.02 -4.23
C ALA A 67 -4.90 -8.97 -3.14
N ALA A 68 -4.84 -7.90 -2.34
CA ALA A 68 -3.90 -7.78 -1.22
C ALA A 68 -4.18 -8.82 -0.13
N GLY A 69 -5.45 -9.01 0.21
CA GLY A 69 -5.85 -10.07 1.14
C GLY A 69 -5.49 -11.46 0.63
N GLN A 70 -5.69 -11.71 -0.66
CA GLN A 70 -5.31 -12.97 -1.29
C GLN A 70 -3.80 -13.17 -1.34
N LEU A 71 -3.03 -12.14 -1.71
CA LEU A 71 -1.57 -12.15 -1.72
C LEU A 71 -1.01 -12.55 -0.35
N VAL A 72 -1.44 -11.83 0.71
CA VAL A 72 -0.99 -12.09 2.08
C VAL A 72 -1.30 -13.52 2.52
N LYS A 73 -2.52 -13.99 2.24
CA LYS A 73 -2.92 -15.36 2.57
C LYS A 73 -2.07 -16.40 1.85
N LEU A 74 -1.80 -16.20 0.56
CA LEU A 74 -0.99 -17.12 -0.24
C LEU A 74 0.46 -17.15 0.21
N LEU A 75 1.05 -15.99 0.53
CA LEU A 75 2.46 -15.90 0.95
C LEU A 75 2.70 -16.40 2.38
N LEU A 76 1.69 -16.35 3.28
CA LEU A 76 1.82 -16.86 4.64
C LEU A 76 1.54 -18.36 4.74
N ASP A 77 0.42 -18.81 4.19
CA ASP A 77 -0.12 -20.15 4.45
C ASP A 77 -0.56 -20.90 3.17
N GLY A 78 -0.40 -20.28 1.98
CA GLY A 78 -0.85 -20.86 0.72
C GLY A 78 0.10 -21.88 0.13
N PRO A 79 -0.37 -22.70 -0.83
CA PRO A 79 0.48 -23.57 -1.63
C PRO A 79 1.42 -22.72 -2.51
N GLU A 80 2.70 -23.10 -2.57
CA GLU A 80 3.73 -22.41 -3.37
C GLU A 80 3.31 -22.15 -4.81
N ARG A 81 2.71 -23.16 -5.45
CA ARG A 81 2.22 -23.04 -6.81
C ARG A 81 1.17 -21.94 -6.97
N ALA A 82 0.21 -21.83 -6.04
CA ALA A 82 -0.83 -20.83 -6.11
C ALA A 82 -0.28 -19.42 -5.86
N ALA A 83 0.70 -19.29 -4.95
CA ALA A 83 1.41 -18.04 -4.71
C ALA A 83 2.19 -17.60 -5.97
N LEU A 84 2.88 -18.53 -6.64
CA LEU A 84 3.60 -18.27 -7.88
C LEU A 84 2.64 -17.83 -9.00
N GLU A 85 1.56 -18.58 -9.24
CA GLU A 85 0.57 -18.26 -10.27
C GLU A 85 -0.05 -16.89 -10.04
N PHE A 86 -0.34 -16.52 -8.79
CA PHE A 86 -0.83 -15.20 -8.43
C PHE A 86 0.20 -14.10 -8.72
N CYS A 87 1.45 -14.28 -8.27
CA CYS A 87 2.52 -13.30 -8.49
C CYS A 87 2.82 -13.09 -9.99
N VAL A 88 2.81 -14.15 -10.81
CA VAL A 88 2.96 -14.02 -12.27
C VAL A 88 1.80 -13.20 -12.87
N GLY A 89 0.59 -13.34 -12.34
CA GLY A 89 -0.56 -12.52 -12.75
C GLY A 89 -0.34 -11.01 -12.54
N LEU A 90 0.46 -10.63 -11.54
CA LEU A 90 0.77 -9.23 -11.24
C LEU A 90 1.67 -8.55 -12.30
N GLU A 91 2.33 -9.29 -13.18
CA GLU A 91 3.15 -8.74 -14.27
C GLU A 91 2.34 -7.83 -15.22
N LYS A 92 1.02 -8.05 -15.28
CA LYS A 92 0.09 -7.28 -16.12
C LYS A 92 -0.42 -6.01 -15.43
N TRP A 93 -0.09 -5.82 -14.16
CA TRP A 93 -0.58 -4.70 -13.38
C TRP A 93 0.26 -3.44 -13.65
N GLU A 94 -0.42 -2.31 -13.63
CA GLU A 94 0.26 -1.01 -13.70
C GLU A 94 1.02 -0.73 -12.40
N ARG A 95 2.03 0.10 -12.50
CA ARG A 95 2.90 0.46 -11.36
C ARG A 95 2.10 0.99 -10.16
N ASP A 96 1.13 1.87 -10.41
CA ASP A 96 0.34 2.50 -9.36
C ASP A 96 -0.54 1.48 -8.63
N ASP A 97 -1.07 0.49 -9.36
CA ASP A 97 -1.84 -0.60 -8.77
C ASP A 97 -0.96 -1.55 -7.95
N LEU A 98 0.26 -1.82 -8.42
CA LEU A 98 1.24 -2.60 -7.67
C LEU A 98 1.66 -1.88 -6.38
N CYS A 99 1.86 -0.56 -6.44
CA CYS A 99 2.14 0.23 -5.24
C CYS A 99 0.99 0.13 -4.23
N ALA A 100 -0.25 0.32 -4.70
CA ALA A 100 -1.44 0.22 -3.86
C ALA A 100 -1.63 -1.20 -3.28
N LEU A 101 -1.38 -2.25 -4.08
CA LEU A 101 -1.43 -3.64 -3.64
C LEU A 101 -0.46 -3.93 -2.49
N LEU A 102 0.79 -3.47 -2.62
CA LEU A 102 1.83 -3.68 -1.62
C LEU A 102 1.53 -2.90 -0.33
N GLU A 103 1.08 -1.65 -0.45
CA GLU A 103 0.65 -0.83 0.70
C GLU A 103 -0.53 -1.47 1.43
N GLU A 104 -1.56 -1.90 0.70
CA GLU A 104 -2.72 -2.58 1.28
C GLU A 104 -2.34 -3.92 1.91
N GLY A 105 -1.42 -4.67 1.29
CA GLY A 105 -0.87 -5.91 1.86
C GLY A 105 -0.20 -5.70 3.22
N VAL A 106 0.55 -4.61 3.39
CA VAL A 106 1.14 -4.22 4.67
C VAL A 106 0.05 -3.90 5.70
N GLU A 107 -1.00 -3.18 5.32
CA GLU A 107 -2.13 -2.87 6.22
C GLU A 107 -2.88 -4.14 6.65
N VAL A 108 -3.14 -5.07 5.73
CA VAL A 108 -3.75 -6.38 6.03
C VAL A 108 -2.89 -7.16 7.04
N LEU A 109 -1.56 -7.19 6.83
CA LEU A 109 -0.63 -7.84 7.75
C LEU A 109 -0.65 -7.19 9.13
N ARG A 110 -0.59 -5.87 9.22
CA ARG A 110 -0.62 -5.12 10.48
C ARG A 110 -1.92 -5.36 11.26
N ALA A 111 -3.06 -5.27 10.57
CA ALA A 111 -4.38 -5.52 11.17
C ALA A 111 -4.55 -6.97 11.64
N GLY A 112 -3.91 -7.93 10.97
CA GLY A 112 -3.95 -9.35 11.30
C GLY A 112 -2.90 -9.82 12.29
N MET A 113 -1.96 -8.99 12.74
CA MET A 113 -0.74 -9.39 13.45
C MET A 113 -0.99 -10.29 14.67
N GLY A 114 -2.05 -10.03 15.43
CA GLY A 114 -2.43 -10.86 16.59
C GLY A 114 -3.09 -12.20 16.27
N ARG A 115 -3.39 -12.48 14.99
CA ARG A 115 -4.10 -13.69 14.54
C ARG A 115 -3.18 -14.67 13.80
N TYR A 116 -2.00 -14.23 13.36
CA TYR A 116 -1.08 -15.09 12.63
C TYR A 116 -0.41 -16.10 13.54
N ARG A 117 -0.36 -17.36 13.07
CA ARG A 117 0.28 -18.46 13.79
C ARG A 117 1.79 -18.25 13.92
N ASP A 118 2.41 -17.71 12.88
CA ASP A 118 3.81 -17.32 12.83
C ASP A 118 3.96 -15.81 12.65
N THR A 119 3.97 -15.11 13.78
CA THR A 119 4.15 -13.65 13.81
C THR A 119 5.51 -13.21 13.25
N ARG A 120 6.56 -14.03 13.39
CA ARG A 120 7.88 -13.73 12.87
C ARG A 120 7.87 -13.73 11.34
N ARG A 121 7.22 -14.71 10.74
CA ARG A 121 7.04 -14.78 9.27
C ARG A 121 6.20 -13.62 8.76
N ALA A 122 5.12 -13.25 9.46
CA ALA A 122 4.29 -12.10 9.12
C ALA A 122 5.09 -10.79 9.17
N MET A 123 5.91 -10.58 10.20
CA MET A 123 6.79 -9.41 10.32
C MET A 123 7.85 -9.36 9.19
N ALA A 124 8.45 -10.49 8.86
CA ALA A 124 9.40 -10.57 7.75
C ALA A 124 8.73 -10.21 6.42
N LEU A 125 7.47 -10.64 6.22
CA LEU A 125 6.69 -10.31 5.02
C LEU A 125 6.37 -8.81 4.96
N VAL A 126 6.02 -8.16 6.08
CA VAL A 126 5.85 -6.69 6.12
C VAL A 126 7.11 -5.98 5.59
N GLY A 127 8.27 -6.30 6.17
CA GLY A 127 9.54 -5.69 5.75
C GLY A 127 9.83 -5.88 4.25
N ARG A 128 9.51 -7.07 3.73
CA ARG A 128 9.65 -7.38 2.30
C ARG A 128 8.72 -6.57 1.42
N LEU A 129 7.42 -6.49 1.74
CA LEU A 129 6.47 -5.71 0.95
C LEU A 129 6.86 -4.23 0.93
N GLU A 130 7.33 -3.68 2.06
CA GLU A 130 7.83 -2.30 2.14
C GLU A 130 9.11 -2.09 1.32
N GLU A 131 10.02 -3.06 1.26
CA GLU A 131 11.23 -3.01 0.45
C GLU A 131 10.90 -3.02 -1.03
N ILE A 132 10.03 -3.94 -1.46
CA ILE A 132 9.55 -4.02 -2.85
C ILE A 132 8.82 -2.73 -3.23
N ARG A 133 7.96 -2.20 -2.35
CA ARG A 133 7.25 -0.95 -2.59
C ARG A 133 8.22 0.21 -2.83
N ARG A 134 9.28 0.32 -2.02
CA ARG A 134 10.32 1.34 -2.19
C ARG A 134 11.09 1.18 -3.49
N SER A 135 11.34 -0.06 -3.95
CA SER A 135 12.05 -0.32 -5.20
C SER A 135 11.28 0.15 -6.43
N LEU A 136 9.94 0.18 -6.38
CA LEU A 136 9.11 0.72 -7.44
C LEU A 136 9.38 2.21 -7.71
N ASP A 137 9.87 2.97 -6.73
CA ASP A 137 10.25 4.37 -6.91
C ASP A 137 11.49 4.53 -7.81
N PHE A 138 12.27 3.45 -7.99
CA PHE A 138 13.45 3.38 -8.86
C PHE A 138 13.18 2.71 -10.21
N HIS A 139 11.92 2.69 -10.68
CA HIS A 139 11.51 2.16 -11.99
C HIS A 139 11.76 0.65 -12.17
N VAL A 140 11.67 -0.12 -11.11
CA VAL A 140 11.68 -1.59 -11.18
C VAL A 140 10.40 -2.06 -11.89
N GLY A 141 10.54 -2.93 -12.88
CA GLY A 141 9.40 -3.44 -13.65
C GLY A 141 8.57 -4.49 -12.88
N ALA A 142 7.29 -4.63 -13.26
CA ALA A 142 6.34 -5.55 -12.62
C ALA A 142 6.83 -7.01 -12.55
N GLY A 143 7.53 -7.50 -13.59
CA GLY A 143 8.11 -8.85 -13.58
C GLY A 143 9.16 -9.07 -12.49
N HIS A 144 9.95 -8.05 -12.14
CA HIS A 144 10.89 -8.12 -11.03
C HIS A 144 10.16 -8.15 -9.68
N VAL A 145 9.08 -7.40 -9.54
CA VAL A 145 8.22 -7.42 -8.35
C VAL A 145 7.64 -8.82 -8.13
N ALA A 146 7.08 -9.42 -9.17
CA ALA A 146 6.55 -10.78 -9.14
C ALA A 146 7.63 -11.81 -8.72
N GLY A 147 8.81 -11.75 -9.34
CA GLY A 147 9.95 -12.60 -8.99
C GLY A 147 10.41 -12.42 -7.54
N TRP A 148 10.44 -11.20 -7.06
CA TRP A 148 10.87 -10.89 -5.69
C TRP A 148 9.88 -11.35 -4.63
N LEU A 149 8.57 -11.23 -4.91
CA LEU A 149 7.52 -11.77 -4.05
C LEU A 149 7.63 -13.29 -3.91
N CYS A 150 7.99 -13.99 -4.99
CA CYS A 150 8.15 -15.44 -4.98
C CYS A 150 9.46 -15.88 -4.32
N ALA A 151 10.59 -15.29 -4.66
CA ALA A 151 11.94 -15.77 -4.29
C ALA A 151 12.23 -15.82 -2.79
N GLY A 152 11.42 -15.25 -1.95
CA GLY A 152 11.67 -15.24 -0.51
C GLY A 152 10.50 -15.71 0.33
N SER A 153 9.53 -16.33 -0.29
CA SER A 153 8.33 -16.85 0.41
C SER A 153 8.48 -18.33 0.78
N PHE A 154 9.56 -18.99 0.31
CA PHE A 154 9.81 -20.41 0.44
C PHE A 154 11.12 -20.71 1.15
#